data_e7bedc378ccf16d31da2669eec7f2af9
#
_entry.id   e7bedc378ccf16d31da2669eec7f2af9
#
_cell.length_a   1.000
_cell.length_b   1.000
_cell.length_c   1.000
_cell.angle_alpha   90.00
_cell.angle_beta   90.00
_cell.angle_gamma   90.00
#
_symmetry.space_group_name_H-M   'P 1'
#
loop_
_entity.id
_entity.type
_entity.pdbx_description
1 polymer ?
#
loop_
_entity_poly.entity_id
_entity_poly.type
_entity_poly.pdbx_seq_one_letter_code
_entity_poly.pdbx_strand_id
1 'polypeptide(L)'
;MHLTRQFLAVALLGGSLLLGGCATKKTKKAPEKSKYEQTIADAKESKGLFSVYHNKKNKLYFGIPDSLMGRDLYFINRVAGVSDTRELVAGVIQSSPFLFRFTKDDNNVYIVCPNVSDVVRKGDAIASSFRSNALDRVVKSFPIVTREGDCSLIDVTKFFSGDEKLLSPLRQVSGPLAERFIQGTLDGEASLVASAKAYPKNVEIVSRLTYNTRPHGAPYTVEMQRSILLLPKEPMQPRYADNRVGYFSSRRRLFTSDRDKVESFRLIHRWRLEPKDTAAYQRGELVEPVEPIVFYVDSAFPEKWRSTIKQGIEDWNTAFEAAGFKNAIKALDYPSDSTFDPNDARYNTFRYATTSIENAMGPSYVDPRSGEIISAQVIWYHNVISLVHNWRLVQTGAVDPRVRTLVFPDDVMRESLRYVASHEVGHTLGLIHNMGASNA
;
A
#
# COMPACT_ATOMS: atom_id res chain seq x y z
N MET A 1 11.42 28.00 70.80
CA MET A 1 11.54 29.42 71.13
C MET A 1 10.60 30.18 70.23
N HIS A 2 9.43 30.57 70.80
CA HIS A 2 8.87 31.90 70.91
C HIS A 2 8.46 32.56 69.57
N LEU A 3 7.31 33.14 69.37
CA LEU A 3 6.12 33.49 70.17
C LEU A 3 5.02 33.94 69.21
N THR A 4 3.84 33.46 69.47
CA THR A 4 2.50 34.07 69.31
C THR A 4 2.41 35.61 69.24
N ARG A 5 1.46 36.12 68.48
CA ARG A 5 0.46 37.08 69.00
C ARG A 5 -0.75 37.26 68.07
N GLN A 6 -1.88 36.95 68.66
CA GLN A 6 -3.23 37.38 68.29
C GLN A 6 -3.39 38.87 68.45
N PHE A 7 -4.28 39.50 67.74
CA PHE A 7 -5.17 40.54 68.28
C PHE A 7 -6.53 40.56 67.56
N LEU A 8 -7.49 40.75 68.38
CA LEU A 8 -8.93 40.60 68.33
C LEU A 8 -9.63 41.91 67.93
N ALA A 9 -10.79 41.79 67.29
CA ALA A 9 -12.04 42.57 67.39
C ALA A 9 -12.06 44.05 66.97
N VAL A 10 -13.09 44.46 66.26
CA VAL A 10 -14.35 45.01 66.78
C VAL A 10 -15.36 45.19 65.65
N ALA A 11 -16.60 44.74 65.93
CA ALA A 11 -17.78 44.90 65.10
C ALA A 11 -18.32 46.38 65.12
N LEU A 12 -18.90 46.77 64.00
CA LEU A 12 -19.90 47.86 63.99
C LEU A 12 -21.00 47.57 62.96
N LEU A 13 -22.21 47.44 63.47
CA LEU A 13 -23.45 47.34 62.73
C LEU A 13 -23.73 48.65 61.98
N GLY A 14 -24.12 48.52 60.72
CA GLY A 14 -24.73 49.64 59.96
C GLY A 14 -25.66 49.06 58.89
N GLY A 15 -26.93 48.94 59.17
CA GLY A 15 -27.96 48.47 58.26
C GLY A 15 -28.20 49.47 57.13
N SER A 16 -28.29 48.95 55.91
CA SER A 16 -28.92 49.67 54.79
C SER A 16 -29.60 48.64 53.91
N LEU A 17 -30.91 48.64 53.89
CA LEU A 17 -31.74 47.96 52.92
C LEU A 17 -31.38 48.48 51.52
N LEU A 18 -30.94 47.63 50.64
CA LEU A 18 -30.92 47.83 49.21
C LEU A 18 -31.60 46.64 48.52
N LEU A 19 -32.64 46.93 47.79
CA LEU A 19 -33.42 46.06 46.95
C LEU A 19 -32.52 45.32 45.97
N GLY A 20 -32.39 44.02 46.15
CA GLY A 20 -31.65 43.15 45.29
C GLY A 20 -32.44 42.83 44.04
N GLY A 21 -32.08 43.46 42.93
CA GLY A 21 -32.47 43.01 41.62
C GLY A 21 -31.84 41.65 41.32
N CYS A 22 -32.67 40.63 41.13
CA CYS A 22 -32.23 39.29 40.68
C CYS A 22 -31.69 39.39 39.26
N ALA A 23 -30.39 39.62 39.08
CA ALA A 23 -29.71 39.45 37.81
C ALA A 23 -29.56 37.96 37.56
N THR A 24 -30.49 37.37 36.85
CA THR A 24 -30.34 36.03 36.26
C THR A 24 -29.12 36.06 35.37
N LYS A 25 -27.99 35.51 35.85
CA LYS A 25 -26.87 35.14 34.99
C LYS A 25 -27.41 34.20 33.92
N LYS A 26 -27.62 34.69 32.70
CA LYS A 26 -27.78 33.87 31.52
C LYS A 26 -26.46 33.11 31.37
N THR A 27 -26.41 31.87 31.86
CA THR A 27 -25.43 30.92 31.49
C THR A 27 -25.49 30.81 29.96
N LYS A 28 -24.49 31.31 29.26
CA LYS A 28 -24.32 31.03 27.82
C LYS A 28 -24.32 29.50 27.68
N LYS A 29 -25.39 28.91 27.15
CA LYS A 29 -25.40 27.51 26.72
C LYS A 29 -24.17 27.33 25.83
N ALA A 30 -23.34 26.34 26.14
CA ALA A 30 -22.27 25.96 25.24
C ALA A 30 -22.86 25.72 23.85
N PRO A 31 -22.21 26.12 22.76
CA PRO A 31 -22.74 25.91 21.42
C PRO A 31 -23.05 24.44 21.23
N GLU A 32 -24.22 24.16 20.73
CA GLU A 32 -24.66 22.80 20.45
C GLU A 32 -23.72 22.18 19.42
N LYS A 33 -23.17 21.00 19.70
CA LYS A 33 -22.23 20.32 18.80
C LYS A 33 -22.89 20.07 17.46
N SER A 34 -22.18 20.29 16.37
CA SER A 34 -22.67 19.98 15.03
C SER A 34 -22.97 18.47 14.89
N LYS A 35 -23.79 18.09 13.92
CA LYS A 35 -24.06 16.67 13.63
C LYS A 35 -22.76 15.92 13.30
N TYR A 36 -21.79 16.62 12.68
CA TYR A 36 -20.46 16.10 12.40
C TYR A 36 -19.73 15.74 13.70
N GLU A 37 -19.58 16.73 14.59
CA GLU A 37 -18.94 16.52 15.89
C GLU A 37 -19.62 15.48 16.76
N GLN A 38 -20.96 15.39 16.71
CA GLN A 38 -21.71 14.36 17.42
C GLN A 38 -21.41 12.95 16.88
N THR A 39 -21.30 12.80 15.54
CA THR A 39 -21.04 11.51 14.89
C THR A 39 -19.65 10.95 15.20
N ILE A 40 -18.65 11.83 15.33
CA ILE A 40 -17.26 11.42 15.57
C ILE A 40 -16.82 11.54 17.04
N ALA A 41 -17.72 11.94 17.94
CA ALA A 41 -17.38 12.31 19.32
C ALA A 41 -16.63 11.22 20.12
N ASP A 42 -16.89 9.95 19.85
CA ASP A 42 -16.26 8.79 20.50
C ASP A 42 -15.15 8.13 19.64
N ALA A 43 -14.78 8.78 18.53
CA ALA A 43 -13.79 8.24 17.60
C ALA A 43 -12.41 8.88 17.80
N LYS A 44 -11.37 8.06 17.64
CA LYS A 44 -9.99 8.55 17.51
C LYS A 44 -9.79 9.07 16.09
N GLU A 45 -9.41 10.33 15.98
CA GLU A 45 -9.06 10.96 14.71
C GLU A 45 -7.60 10.66 14.34
N SER A 46 -7.37 10.40 13.05
CA SER A 46 -6.05 10.43 12.42
C SER A 46 -6.10 11.36 11.21
N LYS A 47 -5.28 12.41 11.22
CA LYS A 47 -5.22 13.43 10.15
C LYS A 47 -4.11 13.14 9.16
N GLY A 48 -4.37 13.37 7.88
CA GLY A 48 -3.39 13.16 6.82
C GLY A 48 -3.94 13.55 5.45
N LEU A 49 -3.87 12.65 4.48
CA LEU A 49 -4.44 12.83 3.14
C LEU A 49 -5.91 13.23 3.20
N PHE A 50 -6.63 12.64 4.11
CA PHE A 50 -7.95 13.04 4.60
C PHE A 50 -8.10 12.55 6.05
N SER A 51 -9.09 13.06 6.78
CA SER A 51 -9.33 12.64 8.16
C SER A 51 -10.00 11.28 8.23
N VAL A 52 -9.49 10.42 9.12
CA VAL A 52 -10.02 9.09 9.41
C VAL A 52 -10.44 9.03 10.86
N TYR A 53 -11.66 8.58 11.12
CA TYR A 53 -12.24 8.48 12.47
C TYR A 53 -12.59 7.03 12.77
N HIS A 54 -11.92 6.44 13.75
CA HIS A 54 -12.13 5.06 14.17
C HIS A 54 -12.50 4.98 15.64
N ASN A 55 -13.65 4.37 15.96
CA ASN A 55 -14.15 4.30 17.34
C ASN A 55 -14.09 2.90 17.94
N LYS A 56 -14.28 2.82 19.26
CA LYS A 56 -14.26 1.55 20.01
C LYS A 56 -15.41 0.59 19.65
N LYS A 57 -16.46 1.08 19.00
CA LYS A 57 -17.58 0.27 18.49
C LYS A 57 -17.31 -0.26 17.08
N ASN A 58 -16.06 -0.25 16.66
CA ASN A 58 -15.60 -0.69 15.33
C ASN A 58 -16.22 0.08 14.16
N LYS A 59 -16.61 1.35 14.36
CA LYS A 59 -17.06 2.22 13.28
C LYS A 59 -15.87 2.96 12.68
N LEU A 60 -15.82 3.01 11.36
CA LEU A 60 -14.81 3.72 10.57
C LEU A 60 -15.49 4.74 9.68
N TYR A 61 -15.10 6.00 9.84
CA TYR A 61 -15.59 7.09 8.99
C TYR A 61 -14.42 7.75 8.26
N PHE A 62 -14.69 8.21 7.03
CA PHE A 62 -13.78 9.06 6.27
C PHE A 62 -14.38 10.45 6.15
N GLY A 63 -13.60 11.46 6.54
CA GLY A 63 -13.87 12.87 6.27
C GLY A 63 -13.11 13.30 5.02
N ILE A 64 -13.78 13.34 3.88
CA ILE A 64 -13.17 13.57 2.58
C ILE A 64 -13.35 15.03 2.18
N PRO A 65 -12.27 15.81 2.04
CA PRO A 65 -12.34 17.20 1.63
C PRO A 65 -12.62 17.32 0.11
N ASP A 66 -13.28 18.40 -0.26
CA ASP A 66 -13.61 18.68 -1.67
C ASP A 66 -12.38 18.81 -2.57
N SER A 67 -11.27 19.27 -2.00
CA SER A 67 -9.97 19.34 -2.70
C SER A 67 -9.43 18.00 -3.18
N LEU A 68 -9.93 16.89 -2.63
CA LEU A 68 -9.54 15.54 -3.02
C LEU A 68 -10.45 14.95 -4.10
N MET A 69 -11.62 15.56 -4.36
CA MET A 69 -12.52 15.11 -5.40
C MET A 69 -11.86 15.17 -6.77
N GLY A 70 -12.03 14.11 -7.57
CA GLY A 70 -11.42 13.99 -8.90
C GLY A 70 -9.91 13.74 -8.92
N ARG A 71 -9.22 13.70 -7.75
CA ARG A 71 -7.81 13.37 -7.66
C ARG A 71 -7.60 11.87 -7.85
N ASP A 72 -6.56 11.52 -8.58
CA ASP A 72 -6.17 10.12 -8.78
C ASP A 72 -5.58 9.54 -7.49
N LEU A 73 -6.20 8.48 -7.02
CA LEU A 73 -5.83 7.69 -5.87
C LEU A 73 -5.58 6.24 -6.29
N TYR A 74 -4.71 5.57 -5.58
CA TYR A 74 -4.38 4.18 -5.87
C TYR A 74 -4.68 3.30 -4.66
N PHE A 75 -5.46 2.25 -4.88
CA PHE A 75 -5.86 1.31 -3.84
C PHE A 75 -5.02 0.04 -3.93
N ILE A 76 -4.38 -0.33 -2.82
CA ILE A 76 -3.60 -1.55 -2.68
C ILE A 76 -4.25 -2.40 -1.58
N ASN A 77 -4.43 -3.69 -1.86
CA ASN A 77 -5.00 -4.66 -0.93
C ASN A 77 -4.01 -5.82 -0.75
N ARG A 78 -3.42 -5.93 0.45
CA ARG A 78 -2.39 -6.91 0.78
C ARG A 78 -2.78 -7.74 1.98
N VAL A 79 -2.27 -8.96 2.02
CA VAL A 79 -2.28 -9.78 3.23
C VAL A 79 -1.21 -9.26 4.20
N ALA A 80 -1.61 -8.92 5.43
CA ALA A 80 -0.69 -8.51 6.50
C ALA A 80 -0.38 -9.68 7.45
N GLY A 81 -1.34 -10.59 7.63
CA GLY A 81 -1.18 -11.77 8.47
C GLY A 81 -2.27 -12.80 8.18
N VAL A 82 -2.01 -14.04 8.54
CA VAL A 82 -2.94 -15.15 8.35
C VAL A 82 -2.85 -16.12 9.53
N SER A 83 -3.95 -16.80 9.83
CA SER A 83 -3.96 -17.88 10.81
C SER A 83 -3.36 -19.19 10.28
N ASP A 84 -3.22 -19.32 8.95
CA ASP A 84 -2.67 -20.50 8.27
C ASP A 84 -2.06 -20.09 6.93
N THR A 85 -0.88 -20.59 6.60
CA THR A 85 -0.11 -20.19 5.40
C THR A 85 -0.33 -21.12 4.20
N ARG A 86 -1.29 -22.04 4.23
CA ARG A 86 -1.52 -23.01 3.13
C ARG A 86 -1.83 -22.33 1.79
N GLU A 87 -2.50 -21.20 1.78
CA GLU A 87 -2.89 -20.49 0.55
C GLU A 87 -2.36 -19.06 0.51
N LEU A 88 -2.40 -18.35 1.63
CA LEU A 88 -2.00 -16.95 1.74
C LEU A 88 -0.81 -16.81 2.67
N VAL A 89 0.06 -15.85 2.33
CA VAL A 89 1.23 -15.49 3.11
C VAL A 89 1.27 -13.98 3.28
N ALA A 90 1.75 -13.50 4.42
CA ALA A 90 1.90 -12.06 4.66
C ALA A 90 2.77 -11.40 3.59
N GLY A 91 2.30 -10.26 3.06
CA GLY A 91 2.91 -9.53 1.96
C GLY A 91 2.27 -9.79 0.59
N VAL A 92 1.58 -10.90 0.39
CA VAL A 92 0.97 -11.25 -0.90
C VAL A 92 -0.12 -10.25 -1.28
N ILE A 93 -0.11 -9.84 -2.56
CA ILE A 93 -1.20 -9.05 -3.18
C ILE A 93 -2.33 -10.00 -3.52
N GLN A 94 -3.47 -9.87 -2.86
CA GLN A 94 -4.58 -10.79 -3.06
C GLN A 94 -5.54 -10.36 -4.15
N SER A 95 -5.78 -9.06 -4.29
CA SER A 95 -6.56 -8.49 -5.39
C SER A 95 -5.73 -7.48 -6.16
N SER A 96 -5.99 -7.37 -7.46
CA SER A 96 -5.28 -6.39 -8.30
C SER A 96 -5.48 -4.98 -7.76
N PRO A 97 -4.40 -4.24 -7.53
CA PRO A 97 -4.49 -2.84 -7.18
C PRO A 97 -5.22 -2.04 -8.28
N PHE A 98 -5.88 -0.96 -7.91
CA PHE A 98 -6.66 -0.19 -8.87
C PHE A 98 -6.58 1.31 -8.63
N LEU A 99 -6.62 2.05 -9.74
CA LEU A 99 -6.77 3.50 -9.76
C LEU A 99 -8.22 3.87 -9.50
N PHE A 100 -8.46 4.86 -8.67
CA PHE A 100 -9.78 5.39 -8.44
C PHE A 100 -9.78 6.89 -8.13
N ARG A 101 -10.96 7.49 -8.16
CA ARG A 101 -11.25 8.86 -7.74
C ARG A 101 -12.43 8.87 -6.82
N PHE A 102 -12.43 9.77 -5.84
CA PHE A 102 -13.66 10.14 -5.18
C PHE A 102 -14.40 11.16 -6.05
N THR A 103 -15.69 10.92 -6.26
CA THR A 103 -16.63 11.91 -6.81
C THR A 103 -17.82 11.99 -5.89
N LYS A 104 -18.62 13.04 -5.97
CA LYS A 104 -19.83 13.19 -5.13
C LYS A 104 -20.97 13.88 -5.87
N ASP A 105 -22.17 13.63 -5.40
CA ASP A 105 -23.36 14.44 -5.61
C ASP A 105 -23.84 15.02 -4.27
N ASP A 106 -25.11 15.45 -4.21
CA ASP A 106 -25.67 16.01 -2.99
C ASP A 106 -25.84 15.00 -1.86
N ASN A 107 -25.95 13.72 -2.15
CA ASN A 107 -26.30 12.67 -1.20
C ASN A 107 -25.22 11.64 -0.97
N ASN A 108 -24.31 11.43 -1.92
CA ASN A 108 -23.37 10.33 -1.90
C ASN A 108 -21.96 10.75 -2.30
N VAL A 109 -20.96 10.02 -1.76
CA VAL A 109 -19.60 9.97 -2.28
C VAL A 109 -19.43 8.62 -3.00
N TYR A 110 -18.80 8.66 -4.17
CA TYR A 110 -18.59 7.48 -5.02
C TYR A 110 -17.08 7.17 -5.15
N ILE A 111 -16.75 5.89 -5.22
CA ILE A 111 -15.47 5.40 -5.72
C ILE A 111 -15.66 5.11 -7.21
N VAL A 112 -14.96 5.84 -8.06
CA VAL A 112 -15.02 5.74 -9.52
C VAL A 112 -13.66 5.31 -10.06
N CYS A 113 -13.61 4.20 -10.78
CA CYS A 113 -12.41 3.70 -11.43
C CYS A 113 -12.36 4.21 -12.87
N PRO A 114 -11.43 5.13 -13.21
CA PRO A 114 -11.31 5.63 -14.57
C PRO A 114 -10.81 4.55 -15.52
N ASN A 115 -11.32 4.58 -16.75
CA ASN A 115 -10.83 3.72 -17.81
C ASN A 115 -9.50 4.28 -18.36
N VAL A 116 -8.39 3.74 -17.89
CA VAL A 116 -7.05 4.12 -18.36
C VAL A 116 -6.47 3.12 -19.37
N SER A 117 -7.14 1.99 -19.58
CA SER A 117 -6.67 0.95 -20.51
C SER A 117 -6.96 1.26 -21.96
N ASP A 118 -8.04 1.98 -22.21
CA ASP A 118 -8.48 2.39 -23.53
C ASP A 118 -8.16 3.86 -23.73
N VAL A 119 -7.62 4.19 -24.87
CA VAL A 119 -7.23 5.55 -25.21
C VAL A 119 -7.72 5.92 -26.62
N VAL A 120 -8.08 7.17 -26.79
CA VAL A 120 -8.40 7.77 -28.08
C VAL A 120 -7.51 9.00 -28.29
N ARG A 121 -7.06 9.25 -29.51
CA ARG A 121 -6.29 10.46 -29.78
C ARG A 121 -7.13 11.71 -29.55
N LYS A 122 -6.50 12.73 -29.00
CA LYS A 122 -7.15 14.05 -28.82
C LYS A 122 -7.55 14.61 -30.17
N GLY A 123 -8.83 14.97 -30.34
CA GLY A 123 -9.36 15.53 -31.58
C GLY A 123 -9.73 14.50 -32.66
N ASP A 124 -9.59 13.20 -32.39
CA ASP A 124 -10.01 12.14 -33.28
C ASP A 124 -11.53 12.16 -33.53
N ALA A 125 -11.97 11.90 -34.76
CA ALA A 125 -13.39 11.91 -35.12
C ALA A 125 -14.24 10.95 -34.32
N ILE A 126 -13.66 9.80 -33.92
CA ILE A 126 -14.37 8.77 -33.10
C ILE A 126 -14.43 9.11 -31.62
N ALA A 127 -13.83 10.21 -31.14
CA ALA A 127 -13.73 10.52 -29.70
C ALA A 127 -15.08 10.66 -29.00
N SER A 128 -16.14 11.09 -29.70
CA SER A 128 -17.50 11.16 -29.13
C SER A 128 -18.08 9.78 -28.90
N SER A 129 -18.00 8.89 -29.90
CA SER A 129 -18.41 7.49 -29.77
C SER A 129 -17.58 6.75 -28.72
N PHE A 130 -16.27 6.98 -28.69
CA PHE A 130 -15.39 6.40 -27.69
C PHE A 130 -15.85 6.75 -26.27
N ARG A 131 -16.17 8.01 -25.97
CA ARG A 131 -16.65 8.42 -24.63
C ARG A 131 -17.92 7.66 -24.19
N SER A 132 -18.81 7.35 -25.11
CA SER A 132 -20.02 6.60 -24.79
C SER A 132 -19.77 5.11 -24.52
N ASN A 133 -18.64 4.57 -24.99
CA ASN A 133 -18.30 3.15 -24.88
C ASN A 133 -17.12 2.85 -23.93
N ALA A 134 -16.57 3.87 -23.31
CA ALA A 134 -15.42 3.78 -22.41
C ALA A 134 -15.64 4.60 -21.12
N LEU A 135 -16.84 4.46 -20.54
CA LEU A 135 -17.20 5.15 -19.29
C LEU A 135 -16.35 4.68 -18.12
N ASP A 136 -16.11 5.59 -17.21
CA ASP A 136 -15.53 5.27 -15.90
C ASP A 136 -16.51 4.40 -15.10
N ARG A 137 -15.97 3.45 -14.32
CA ARG A 137 -16.80 2.50 -13.57
C ARG A 137 -17.05 2.99 -12.16
N VAL A 138 -18.31 3.18 -11.79
CA VAL A 138 -18.70 3.39 -10.38
C VAL A 138 -18.66 2.02 -9.68
N VAL A 139 -17.75 1.86 -8.72
CA VAL A 139 -17.54 0.58 -8.02
C VAL A 139 -18.15 0.56 -6.63
N LYS A 140 -18.33 1.73 -6.00
CA LYS A 140 -18.96 1.84 -4.69
C LYS A 140 -19.60 3.22 -4.50
N SER A 141 -20.72 3.24 -3.77
CA SER A 141 -21.41 4.45 -3.30
C SER A 141 -21.50 4.43 -1.78
N PHE A 142 -21.30 5.59 -1.16
CA PHE A 142 -21.43 5.80 0.28
C PHE A 142 -22.35 7.00 0.53
N PRO A 143 -23.47 6.83 1.25
CA PRO A 143 -24.29 7.95 1.68
C PRO A 143 -23.47 8.93 2.55
N ILE A 144 -23.66 10.21 2.31
CA ILE A 144 -23.06 11.28 3.14
C ILE A 144 -23.82 11.32 4.46
N VAL A 145 -23.13 11.00 5.55
CA VAL A 145 -23.71 11.04 6.91
C VAL A 145 -23.99 12.48 7.32
N THR A 146 -23.03 13.35 7.07
CA THR A 146 -23.11 14.81 7.33
C THR A 146 -21.97 15.52 6.61
N ARG A 147 -22.04 16.87 6.58
CA ARG A 147 -20.98 17.74 6.03
C ARG A 147 -20.58 18.79 7.07
N GLU A 148 -19.33 19.20 7.00
CA GLU A 148 -18.81 20.34 7.76
C GLU A 148 -17.81 21.09 6.89
N GLY A 149 -18.12 22.36 6.57
CA GLY A 149 -17.34 23.12 5.60
C GLY A 149 -17.28 22.41 4.23
N ASP A 150 -16.08 22.21 3.74
CA ASP A 150 -15.77 21.49 2.49
C ASP A 150 -15.57 19.99 2.67
N CYS A 151 -15.87 19.43 3.85
CA CYS A 151 -15.63 18.05 4.19
C CYS A 151 -16.93 17.23 4.19
N SER A 152 -16.97 16.11 3.49
CA SER A 152 -18.05 15.12 3.49
C SER A 152 -17.67 13.92 4.35
N LEU A 153 -18.50 13.61 5.38
CA LEU A 153 -18.32 12.44 6.25
C LEU A 153 -19.12 11.24 5.72
N ILE A 154 -18.42 10.11 5.52
CA ILE A 154 -19.05 8.85 5.09
C ILE A 154 -18.71 7.70 6.03
N ASP A 155 -19.64 6.76 6.24
CA ASP A 155 -19.39 5.51 6.97
C ASP A 155 -18.86 4.44 6.00
N VAL A 156 -17.60 4.05 6.18
CA VAL A 156 -16.93 3.03 5.36
C VAL A 156 -16.71 1.71 6.11
N THR A 157 -17.33 1.55 7.28
CA THR A 157 -17.12 0.41 8.17
C THR A 157 -17.29 -0.92 7.43
N LYS A 158 -18.45 -1.13 6.81
CA LYS A 158 -18.76 -2.40 6.11
C LYS A 158 -17.91 -2.60 4.86
N PHE A 159 -17.40 -1.54 4.25
CA PHE A 159 -16.48 -1.65 3.11
C PHE A 159 -15.17 -2.29 3.51
N PHE A 160 -14.68 -2.03 4.74
CA PHE A 160 -13.42 -2.55 5.23
C PHE A 160 -13.55 -3.79 6.13
N SER A 161 -14.65 -3.97 6.84
CA SER A 161 -14.87 -5.13 7.73
C SER A 161 -15.95 -6.11 7.25
N GLY A 162 -16.59 -5.84 6.10
CA GLY A 162 -17.61 -6.70 5.50
C GLY A 162 -17.06 -7.58 4.38
N ASP A 163 -17.94 -8.40 3.81
CA ASP A 163 -17.64 -9.27 2.66
C ASP A 163 -17.74 -8.48 1.34
N GLU A 164 -16.83 -7.53 1.17
CA GLU A 164 -16.75 -6.74 -0.05
C GLU A 164 -15.93 -7.50 -1.10
N LYS A 165 -16.58 -7.95 -2.18
CA LYS A 165 -15.93 -8.76 -3.23
C LYS A 165 -14.68 -8.13 -3.82
N LEU A 166 -14.68 -6.81 -3.96
CA LEU A 166 -13.52 -6.07 -4.48
C LEU A 166 -12.29 -6.19 -3.56
N LEU A 167 -12.51 -6.40 -2.26
CA LEU A 167 -11.49 -6.40 -1.22
C LEU A 167 -11.30 -7.76 -0.54
N SER A 168 -12.03 -8.79 -0.99
CA SER A 168 -11.99 -10.12 -0.38
C SER A 168 -10.61 -10.74 -0.47
N PRO A 169 -10.06 -11.28 0.64
CA PRO A 169 -8.84 -12.07 0.60
C PRO A 169 -9.05 -13.46 -0.03
N LEU A 170 -10.29 -13.98 0.00
CA LEU A 170 -10.59 -15.28 -0.57
C LEU A 170 -10.90 -15.15 -2.07
N ARG A 171 -10.38 -16.10 -2.84
CA ARG A 171 -10.65 -16.15 -4.28
C ARG A 171 -12.12 -16.50 -4.54
N GLN A 172 -12.77 -15.69 -5.34
CA GLN A 172 -14.15 -15.94 -5.78
C GLN A 172 -14.12 -16.92 -6.97
N VAL A 173 -13.98 -18.21 -6.67
CA VAL A 173 -13.92 -19.28 -7.67
C VAL A 173 -15.15 -20.18 -7.53
N SER A 174 -15.70 -20.62 -8.65
CA SER A 174 -16.83 -21.58 -8.70
C SER A 174 -16.47 -22.82 -9.51
N GLY A 175 -17.27 -23.87 -9.35
CA GLY A 175 -17.06 -25.14 -10.05
C GLY A 175 -15.92 -25.99 -9.46
N PRO A 176 -15.41 -26.99 -10.20
CA PRO A 176 -14.42 -27.95 -9.68
C PRO A 176 -13.12 -27.36 -9.19
N LEU A 177 -12.76 -26.16 -9.64
CA LEU A 177 -11.57 -25.44 -9.17
C LEU A 177 -11.73 -24.83 -7.78
N ALA A 178 -12.97 -24.66 -7.30
CA ALA A 178 -13.23 -24.06 -5.98
C ALA A 178 -12.63 -24.88 -4.84
N GLU A 179 -12.60 -26.22 -4.99
CA GLU A 179 -12.06 -27.14 -3.99
C GLU A 179 -10.53 -26.98 -3.77
N ARG A 180 -9.84 -26.34 -4.72
CA ARG A 180 -8.39 -26.09 -4.62
C ARG A 180 -8.05 -24.86 -3.78
N PHE A 181 -9.06 -24.06 -3.41
CA PHE A 181 -8.86 -22.81 -2.69
C PHE A 181 -9.71 -22.79 -1.42
N ILE A 182 -9.25 -22.06 -0.43
CA ILE A 182 -10.03 -21.83 0.78
C ILE A 182 -11.33 -21.10 0.40
N GLN A 183 -12.45 -21.72 0.68
CA GLN A 183 -13.79 -21.16 0.52
C GLN A 183 -14.41 -20.95 1.89
N GLY A 184 -15.17 -19.88 2.06
CA GLY A 184 -15.81 -19.60 3.34
C GLY A 184 -16.79 -18.44 3.27
N THR A 185 -17.57 -18.31 4.31
CA THR A 185 -18.46 -17.16 4.54
C THR A 185 -17.90 -16.31 5.65
N LEU A 186 -17.92 -14.99 5.46
CA LEU A 186 -17.43 -14.03 6.46
C LEU A 186 -18.24 -14.15 7.76
N ASP A 187 -17.56 -14.27 8.87
CA ASP A 187 -18.11 -14.09 10.21
C ASP A 187 -18.05 -12.59 10.57
N GLY A 188 -19.21 -11.93 10.49
CA GLY A 188 -19.29 -10.48 10.73
C GLY A 188 -19.05 -10.05 12.18
N GLU A 189 -19.25 -10.96 13.14
CA GLU A 189 -19.01 -10.69 14.57
C GLU A 189 -17.52 -10.84 14.93
N ALA A 190 -16.83 -11.77 14.27
CA ALA A 190 -15.40 -11.99 14.43
C ALA A 190 -14.54 -11.10 13.50
N SER A 191 -15.17 -10.23 12.69
CA SER A 191 -14.48 -9.37 11.71
C SER A 191 -14.56 -7.90 12.11
N LEU A 192 -13.42 -7.20 12.01
CA LEU A 192 -13.33 -5.81 12.48
C LEU A 192 -12.27 -5.00 11.71
N VAL A 193 -12.33 -3.68 11.83
CA VAL A 193 -11.22 -2.78 11.50
C VAL A 193 -10.27 -2.74 12.69
N ALA A 194 -9.08 -3.28 12.55
CA ALA A 194 -8.11 -3.34 13.66
C ALA A 194 -7.40 -2.00 13.88
N SER A 195 -7.07 -1.30 12.80
CA SER A 195 -6.49 0.04 12.87
C SER A 195 -6.76 0.86 11.61
N ALA A 196 -6.71 2.19 11.76
CA ALA A 196 -6.77 3.11 10.63
C ALA A 196 -5.87 4.32 10.95
N LYS A 197 -4.95 4.65 10.03
CA LYS A 197 -3.99 5.74 10.17
C LYS A 197 -3.95 6.55 8.88
N ALA A 198 -3.94 7.85 8.99
CA ALA A 198 -3.76 8.76 7.87
C ALA A 198 -2.38 9.42 7.94
N TYR A 199 -1.74 9.55 6.79
CA TYR A 199 -0.47 10.22 6.57
C TYR A 199 -0.64 11.27 5.45
N PRO A 200 0.29 12.20 5.24
CA PRO A 200 0.10 13.27 4.26
C PRO A 200 -0.18 12.83 2.82
N LYS A 201 0.30 11.66 2.41
CA LYS A 201 0.13 11.13 1.03
C LYS A 201 -0.60 9.80 0.96
N ASN A 202 -0.95 9.19 2.09
CA ASN A 202 -1.64 7.90 2.13
C ASN A 202 -2.51 7.71 3.37
N VAL A 203 -3.39 6.73 3.28
CA VAL A 203 -4.19 6.22 4.40
C VAL A 203 -3.99 4.71 4.45
N GLU A 204 -3.73 4.19 5.65
CA GLU A 204 -3.48 2.79 5.92
C GLU A 204 -4.56 2.23 6.84
N ILE A 205 -5.21 1.15 6.40
CA ILE A 205 -6.29 0.51 7.15
C ILE A 205 -5.97 -0.98 7.29
N VAL A 206 -5.98 -1.48 8.53
CA VAL A 206 -5.85 -2.90 8.82
C VAL A 206 -7.23 -3.44 9.19
N SER A 207 -7.66 -4.46 8.47
CA SER A 207 -8.89 -5.20 8.80
C SER A 207 -8.53 -6.63 9.16
N ARG A 208 -9.13 -7.13 10.22
CA ARG A 208 -9.10 -8.55 10.56
C ARG A 208 -10.40 -9.16 10.12
N LEU A 209 -10.35 -10.10 9.19
CA LEU A 209 -11.49 -10.78 8.61
C LEU A 209 -11.42 -12.27 8.96
N THR A 210 -12.47 -12.79 9.54
CA THR A 210 -12.57 -14.21 9.90
C THR A 210 -13.66 -14.87 9.05
N TYR A 211 -13.32 -16.01 8.48
CA TYR A 211 -14.19 -16.79 7.60
C TYR A 211 -14.45 -18.16 8.22
N ASN A 212 -15.71 -18.58 8.22
CA ASN A 212 -16.10 -19.96 8.50
C ASN A 212 -15.88 -20.77 7.22
N THR A 213 -14.84 -21.61 7.20
CA THR A 213 -14.36 -22.29 5.99
C THR A 213 -15.06 -23.60 5.71
N ARG A 214 -15.06 -24.03 4.45
CA ARG A 214 -15.54 -25.33 4.00
C ARG A 214 -14.37 -26.08 3.33
N PRO A 215 -14.29 -27.41 3.41
CA PRO A 215 -15.21 -28.38 4.06
C PRO A 215 -14.98 -28.58 5.56
N HIS A 216 -13.93 -28.01 6.18
CA HIS A 216 -13.48 -28.39 7.52
C HIS A 216 -14.06 -27.54 8.66
N GLY A 217 -14.84 -26.52 8.39
CA GLY A 217 -15.51 -25.69 9.40
C GLY A 217 -14.60 -24.87 10.33
N ALA A 218 -13.27 -25.03 10.25
CA ALA A 218 -12.34 -24.28 11.07
C ALA A 218 -12.31 -22.79 10.64
N PRO A 219 -12.36 -21.86 11.58
CA PRO A 219 -12.22 -20.45 11.26
C PRO A 219 -10.87 -20.15 10.62
N TYR A 220 -10.87 -19.35 9.54
CA TYR A 220 -9.69 -18.84 8.87
C TYR A 220 -9.65 -17.33 9.02
N THR A 221 -8.66 -16.82 9.71
CA THR A 221 -8.51 -15.39 9.96
C THR A 221 -7.40 -14.80 9.09
N VAL A 222 -7.71 -13.69 8.43
CA VAL A 222 -6.78 -12.94 7.58
C VAL A 222 -6.75 -11.48 8.04
N GLU A 223 -5.58 -10.95 8.28
CA GLU A 223 -5.37 -9.52 8.41
C GLU A 223 -5.03 -8.94 7.02
N MET A 224 -5.83 -7.96 6.61
CA MET A 224 -5.66 -7.26 5.36
C MET A 224 -5.17 -5.84 5.60
N GLN A 225 -4.03 -5.49 5.00
CA GLN A 225 -3.55 -4.13 4.90
C GLN A 225 -4.09 -3.50 3.62
N ARG A 226 -4.79 -2.39 3.78
CA ARG A 226 -5.37 -1.63 2.66
C ARG A 226 -4.79 -0.23 2.67
N SER A 227 -4.10 0.08 1.58
CA SER A 227 -3.45 1.37 1.42
C SER A 227 -4.17 2.19 0.36
N ILE A 228 -4.48 3.45 0.68
CA ILE A 228 -4.98 4.44 -0.26
C ILE A 228 -3.88 5.47 -0.44
N LEU A 229 -3.27 5.55 -1.63
CA LEU A 229 -2.17 6.45 -1.93
C LEU A 229 -2.61 7.56 -2.87
N LEU A 230 -2.16 8.78 -2.60
CA LEU A 230 -2.32 9.90 -3.52
C LEU A 230 -1.27 9.81 -4.63
N LEU A 231 -1.74 9.68 -5.87
CA LEU A 231 -0.85 9.70 -7.03
C LEU A 231 -0.41 11.12 -7.40
N PRO A 232 0.78 11.26 -8.02
CA PRO A 232 1.23 12.55 -8.56
C PRO A 232 0.20 13.12 -9.53
N LYS A 233 0.04 14.44 -9.57
CA LYS A 233 -0.81 15.12 -10.57
C LYS A 233 -0.33 14.81 -11.98
N GLU A 234 0.99 14.94 -12.19
CA GLU A 234 1.64 14.65 -13.47
C GLU A 234 2.22 13.24 -13.41
N PRO A 235 1.66 12.28 -14.17
CA PRO A 235 2.23 10.95 -14.28
C PRO A 235 3.65 11.00 -14.84
N MET A 236 4.48 10.01 -14.47
CA MET A 236 5.79 9.83 -15.09
C MET A 236 5.65 9.68 -16.61
N GLN A 237 6.61 10.21 -17.38
CA GLN A 237 6.69 9.97 -18.81
C GLN A 237 6.72 8.46 -19.10
N PRO A 238 5.71 7.87 -19.76
CA PRO A 238 5.67 6.44 -20.03
C PRO A 238 6.71 6.03 -21.07
N ARG A 239 7.14 4.77 -21.03
CA ARG A 239 7.94 4.14 -22.09
C ARG A 239 7.20 2.96 -22.69
N TYR A 240 7.26 2.85 -24.01
CA TYR A 240 6.73 1.70 -24.72
C TYR A 240 7.60 0.46 -24.49
N ALA A 241 6.94 -0.70 -24.37
CA ALA A 241 7.66 -1.96 -24.30
C ALA A 241 8.33 -2.28 -25.65
N ASP A 242 9.54 -2.81 -25.58
CA ASP A 242 10.31 -3.32 -26.71
C ASP A 242 10.61 -4.81 -26.43
N ASN A 243 10.34 -5.66 -27.41
CA ASN A 243 10.52 -7.12 -27.24
C ASN A 243 12.00 -7.54 -27.08
N ARG A 244 12.95 -6.65 -27.35
CA ARG A 244 14.38 -6.89 -27.12
C ARG A 244 14.74 -6.83 -25.63
N VAL A 245 13.90 -6.19 -24.80
CA VAL A 245 14.13 -6.08 -23.36
C VAL A 245 12.87 -6.53 -22.61
N GLY A 246 12.99 -7.52 -21.76
CA GLY A 246 11.88 -8.11 -21.02
C GLY A 246 11.51 -7.28 -19.79
N TYR A 247 10.40 -6.54 -19.87
CA TYR A 247 9.81 -5.82 -18.75
C TYR A 247 8.39 -6.28 -18.45
N PHE A 248 7.98 -6.26 -17.19
CA PHE A 248 6.55 -6.21 -16.86
C PHE A 248 5.93 -4.99 -17.51
N SER A 249 4.69 -5.10 -17.94
CA SER A 249 4.07 -4.03 -18.72
C SER A 249 2.55 -4.01 -18.58
N SER A 250 1.96 -2.81 -18.69
CA SER A 250 0.52 -2.60 -18.77
C SER A 250 0.09 -2.43 -20.21
N ARG A 251 -0.93 -3.19 -20.64
CA ARG A 251 -1.49 -3.11 -21.99
C ARG A 251 -2.41 -1.90 -22.13
N ARG A 252 -2.35 -1.25 -23.30
CA ARG A 252 -3.25 -0.20 -23.75
C ARG A 252 -3.88 -0.58 -25.08
N ARG A 253 -5.12 -0.11 -25.32
CA ARG A 253 -5.80 -0.20 -26.60
C ARG A 253 -5.99 1.19 -27.15
N LEU A 254 -5.49 1.43 -28.36
CA LEU A 254 -5.63 2.70 -29.07
C LEU A 254 -6.77 2.60 -30.09
N PHE A 255 -7.73 3.48 -29.93
CA PHE A 255 -8.80 3.70 -30.88
C PHE A 255 -8.52 4.97 -31.69
N THR A 256 -8.55 4.88 -33.01
CA THR A 256 -8.32 6.01 -33.91
C THR A 256 -8.99 5.78 -35.23
N SER A 257 -9.50 6.84 -35.82
CA SER A 257 -10.10 6.82 -37.19
C SER A 257 -9.06 6.59 -38.30
N ASP A 258 -7.75 6.73 -37.99
CA ASP A 258 -6.67 6.50 -38.98
C ASP A 258 -6.38 5.01 -39.22
N ARG A 259 -7.04 4.09 -38.49
CA ARG A 259 -6.80 2.66 -38.56
C ARG A 259 -8.12 1.89 -38.57
N ASP A 260 -8.18 0.85 -39.40
CA ASP A 260 -9.37 -0.01 -39.54
C ASP A 260 -9.53 -1.03 -38.36
N LYS A 261 -8.57 -1.06 -37.44
CA LYS A 261 -8.57 -1.95 -36.27
C LYS A 261 -8.04 -1.25 -35.04
N VAL A 262 -8.45 -1.77 -33.85
CA VAL A 262 -7.89 -1.35 -32.57
C VAL A 262 -6.43 -1.78 -32.47
N GLU A 263 -5.54 -0.85 -32.22
CA GLU A 263 -4.13 -1.13 -31.96
C GLU A 263 -3.89 -1.37 -30.48
N SER A 264 -2.90 -2.19 -30.17
CA SER A 264 -2.47 -2.43 -28.80
C SER A 264 -1.00 -2.08 -28.66
N PHE A 265 -0.69 -1.39 -27.58
CA PHE A 265 0.68 -1.16 -27.18
C PHE A 265 0.85 -1.45 -25.69
N ARG A 266 2.07 -1.52 -25.21
CA ARG A 266 2.38 -1.80 -23.81
C ARG A 266 3.27 -0.70 -23.24
N LEU A 267 3.02 -0.33 -21.97
CA LEU A 267 3.86 0.57 -21.20
C LEU A 267 4.66 -0.27 -20.20
N ILE A 268 5.99 -0.15 -20.21
CA ILE A 268 6.85 -0.88 -19.29
C ILE A 268 6.68 -0.37 -17.86
N HIS A 269 6.88 -1.27 -16.89
CA HIS A 269 6.93 -0.90 -15.47
C HIS A 269 8.37 -0.52 -15.12
N ARG A 270 8.57 0.66 -14.56
CA ARG A 270 9.90 1.14 -14.15
C ARG A 270 9.80 2.18 -13.04
N TRP A 271 10.87 2.35 -12.30
CA TRP A 271 11.01 3.43 -11.33
C TRP A 271 11.20 4.79 -12.01
N ARG A 272 10.73 5.85 -11.35
CA ARG A 272 11.04 7.22 -11.72
C ARG A 272 12.42 7.54 -11.16
N LEU A 273 13.44 7.59 -12.04
CA LEU A 273 14.76 8.07 -11.69
C LEU A 273 15.01 9.38 -12.45
N GLU A 274 15.06 10.47 -11.73
CA GLU A 274 15.35 11.81 -12.25
C GLU A 274 16.71 12.25 -11.71
N PRO A 275 17.63 12.74 -12.56
CA PRO A 275 18.96 13.14 -12.11
C PRO A 275 18.87 14.38 -11.22
N LYS A 276 19.56 14.35 -10.08
CA LYS A 276 19.66 15.47 -9.15
C LYS A 276 20.37 16.67 -9.76
N ASP A 277 21.33 16.40 -10.65
CA ASP A 277 22.00 17.39 -11.52
C ASP A 277 21.83 16.98 -12.99
N THR A 278 20.82 17.57 -13.63
CA THR A 278 20.50 17.27 -15.03
C THR A 278 21.63 17.70 -15.98
N ALA A 279 22.33 18.79 -15.67
CA ALA A 279 23.41 19.27 -16.55
C ALA A 279 24.65 18.35 -16.49
N ALA A 280 25.03 17.87 -15.31
CA ALA A 280 26.08 16.86 -15.13
C ALA A 280 25.71 15.55 -15.83
N TYR A 281 24.45 15.09 -15.65
CA TYR A 281 23.95 13.89 -16.32
C TYR A 281 24.03 13.98 -17.86
N GLN A 282 23.66 15.14 -18.43
CA GLN A 282 23.75 15.37 -19.88
C GLN A 282 25.19 15.38 -20.40
N ARG A 283 26.17 15.70 -19.55
CA ARG A 283 27.59 15.59 -19.89
C ARG A 283 28.14 14.17 -19.76
N GLY A 284 27.32 13.20 -19.33
CA GLY A 284 27.73 11.80 -19.12
C GLY A 284 28.39 11.54 -17.76
N GLU A 285 28.27 12.47 -16.80
CA GLU A 285 28.79 12.29 -15.44
C GLU A 285 27.81 11.43 -14.62
N LEU A 286 28.36 10.64 -13.68
CA LEU A 286 27.56 9.89 -12.74
C LEU A 286 26.91 10.82 -11.70
N VAL A 287 25.60 10.81 -11.63
CA VAL A 287 24.83 11.65 -10.70
C VAL A 287 23.96 10.80 -9.76
N GLU A 288 23.61 11.33 -8.60
CA GLU A 288 22.60 10.73 -7.75
C GLU A 288 21.20 11.01 -8.31
N PRO A 289 20.23 10.09 -8.15
CA PRO A 289 18.83 10.41 -8.42
C PRO A 289 18.27 11.36 -7.35
N VAL A 290 17.24 12.12 -7.69
CA VAL A 290 16.51 12.96 -6.72
C VAL A 290 15.96 12.11 -5.58
N GLU A 291 15.36 10.97 -5.90
CA GLU A 291 14.86 9.99 -4.95
C GLU A 291 15.47 8.62 -5.27
N PRO A 292 16.36 8.08 -4.42
CA PRO A 292 16.88 6.74 -4.59
C PRO A 292 15.82 5.69 -4.24
N ILE A 293 15.94 4.51 -4.83
CA ILE A 293 15.14 3.34 -4.48
C ILE A 293 15.68 2.78 -3.15
N VAL A 294 14.92 2.83 -2.09
CA VAL A 294 15.35 2.35 -0.77
C VAL A 294 14.56 1.11 -0.40
N PHE A 295 15.26 0.01 -0.11
CA PHE A 295 14.69 -1.20 0.48
C PHE A 295 15.06 -1.32 1.94
N TYR A 296 14.06 -1.53 2.80
CA TYR A 296 14.25 -1.83 4.20
C TYR A 296 14.25 -3.35 4.40
N VAL A 297 15.34 -3.89 4.93
CA VAL A 297 15.54 -5.32 5.15
C VAL A 297 15.02 -5.71 6.53
N ASP A 298 14.17 -6.74 6.56
CA ASP A 298 13.51 -7.23 7.76
C ASP A 298 14.52 -7.74 8.79
N SER A 299 14.36 -7.33 10.03
CA SER A 299 15.17 -7.78 11.17
C SER A 299 14.98 -9.28 11.50
N ALA A 300 13.91 -9.90 11.00
CA ALA A 300 13.67 -11.35 11.11
C ALA A 300 14.64 -12.21 10.29
N PHE A 301 15.37 -11.64 9.34
CA PHE A 301 16.43 -12.37 8.67
C PHE A 301 17.52 -12.83 9.66
N PRO A 302 17.98 -14.11 9.57
CA PRO A 302 19.14 -14.55 10.33
C PRO A 302 20.32 -13.60 10.15
N GLU A 303 20.93 -13.18 11.24
CA GLU A 303 21.98 -12.15 11.24
C GLU A 303 23.11 -12.47 10.26
N LYS A 304 23.52 -13.75 10.20
CA LYS A 304 24.58 -14.23 9.29
C LYS A 304 24.28 -14.00 7.80
N TRP A 305 23.02 -13.82 7.40
CA TRP A 305 22.60 -13.62 6.01
C TRP A 305 22.20 -12.19 5.68
N ARG A 306 21.94 -11.35 6.68
CA ARG A 306 21.39 -10.00 6.46
C ARG A 306 22.30 -9.13 5.59
N SER A 307 23.61 -9.16 5.83
CA SER A 307 24.57 -8.43 5.00
C SER A 307 24.61 -8.92 3.56
N THR A 308 24.47 -10.23 3.36
CA THR A 308 24.40 -10.86 2.03
C THR A 308 23.16 -10.43 1.25
N ILE A 309 22.01 -10.38 1.92
CA ILE A 309 20.76 -9.89 1.31
C ILE A 309 20.90 -8.43 0.89
N LYS A 310 21.44 -7.56 1.76
CA LYS A 310 21.70 -6.16 1.43
C LYS A 310 22.61 -6.02 0.22
N GLN A 311 23.66 -6.80 0.16
CA GLN A 311 24.58 -6.79 -0.98
C GLN A 311 23.86 -7.18 -2.27
N GLY A 312 23.00 -8.23 -2.27
CA GLY A 312 22.22 -8.62 -3.44
C GLY A 312 21.25 -7.54 -3.93
N ILE A 313 20.74 -6.70 -3.02
CA ILE A 313 19.94 -5.53 -3.38
C ILE A 313 20.82 -4.46 -4.06
N GLU A 314 21.96 -4.15 -3.48
CA GLU A 314 22.84 -3.05 -3.90
C GLU A 314 23.70 -3.39 -5.13
N ASP A 315 23.81 -4.67 -5.51
CA ASP A 315 24.46 -5.12 -6.76
C ASP A 315 23.90 -4.44 -8.01
N TRP A 316 22.63 -4.06 -7.99
CA TRP A 316 21.96 -3.34 -9.08
C TRP A 316 22.54 -1.94 -9.33
N ASN A 317 23.31 -1.36 -8.37
CA ASN A 317 24.00 -0.09 -8.62
C ASN A 317 24.94 -0.18 -9.81
N THR A 318 25.54 -1.33 -10.08
CA THR A 318 26.39 -1.52 -11.28
C THR A 318 25.62 -1.26 -12.57
N ALA A 319 24.37 -1.73 -12.65
CA ALA A 319 23.50 -1.47 -13.80
C ALA A 319 23.03 -0.01 -13.84
N PHE A 320 22.74 0.59 -12.69
CA PHE A 320 22.37 2.00 -12.62
C PHE A 320 23.52 2.95 -12.95
N GLU A 321 24.74 2.61 -12.60
CA GLU A 321 25.96 3.37 -12.97
C GLU A 321 26.18 3.34 -14.48
N ALA A 322 25.96 2.20 -15.14
CA ALA A 322 25.96 2.13 -16.60
C ALA A 322 24.88 3.00 -17.24
N ALA A 323 23.80 3.29 -16.51
CA ALA A 323 22.73 4.22 -16.92
C ALA A 323 22.96 5.68 -16.48
N GLY A 324 24.12 6.00 -15.85
CA GLY A 324 24.48 7.35 -15.41
C GLY A 324 24.09 7.72 -13.98
N PHE A 325 23.59 6.75 -13.17
CA PHE A 325 23.16 7.02 -11.80
C PHE A 325 24.04 6.28 -10.78
N LYS A 326 24.65 6.98 -9.84
CA LYS A 326 25.30 6.40 -8.65
C LYS A 326 24.37 6.40 -7.46
N ASN A 327 24.53 5.44 -6.56
CA ASN A 327 23.72 5.30 -5.33
C ASN A 327 22.21 5.26 -5.60
N ALA A 328 21.79 4.67 -6.72
CA ALA A 328 20.40 4.67 -7.17
C ALA A 328 19.52 3.72 -6.34
N ILE A 329 20.09 2.64 -5.80
CA ILE A 329 19.39 1.70 -4.93
C ILE A 329 20.20 1.51 -3.63
N LYS A 330 19.47 1.42 -2.50
CA LYS A 330 20.06 1.29 -1.16
C LYS A 330 19.32 0.26 -0.35
N ALA A 331 20.05 -0.49 0.47
CA ALA A 331 19.52 -1.45 1.42
C ALA A 331 19.78 -0.99 2.86
N LEU A 332 18.72 -0.72 3.60
CA LEU A 332 18.77 -0.27 4.99
C LEU A 332 18.14 -1.32 5.91
N ASP A 333 18.49 -1.31 7.19
CA ASP A 333 17.75 -2.09 8.20
C ASP A 333 16.39 -1.44 8.49
N TYR A 334 15.45 -2.22 9.02
CA TYR A 334 14.22 -1.64 9.55
C TYR A 334 14.55 -0.57 10.59
N PRO A 335 13.98 0.63 10.45
CA PRO A 335 14.15 1.68 11.45
C PRO A 335 13.68 1.21 12.83
N SER A 336 14.38 1.62 13.87
CA SER A 336 13.95 1.41 15.25
C SER A 336 12.83 2.37 15.69
N ASP A 337 12.44 3.30 14.82
CA ASP A 337 11.38 4.27 15.05
C ASP A 337 10.01 3.57 15.16
N SER A 338 9.27 3.86 16.22
CA SER A 338 7.93 3.34 16.48
C SER A 338 6.88 3.75 15.43
N THR A 339 7.19 4.71 14.57
CA THR A 339 6.32 5.16 13.47
C THR A 339 6.52 4.36 12.18
N PHE A 340 7.62 3.60 12.07
CA PHE A 340 7.86 2.70 10.94
C PHE A 340 6.89 1.52 11.00
N ASP A 341 6.19 1.27 9.90
CA ASP A 341 5.34 0.11 9.71
C ASP A 341 5.73 -0.55 8.38
N PRO A 342 6.26 -1.78 8.38
CA PRO A 342 6.65 -2.48 7.16
C PRO A 342 5.45 -2.74 6.22
N ASN A 343 4.23 -2.59 6.70
CA ASN A 343 3.02 -2.69 5.89
C ASN A 343 2.59 -1.36 5.27
N ASP A 344 3.21 -0.24 5.64
CA ASP A 344 2.93 1.05 5.01
C ASP A 344 3.48 1.07 3.58
N ALA A 345 2.61 1.37 2.62
CA ALA A 345 2.97 1.36 1.20
C ALA A 345 3.99 2.44 0.78
N ARG A 346 4.36 3.36 1.69
CA ARG A 346 5.46 4.31 1.47
C ARG A 346 6.84 3.66 1.49
N TYR A 347 6.96 2.47 2.08
CA TYR A 347 8.24 1.79 2.26
C TYR A 347 8.35 0.57 1.34
N ASN A 348 9.46 0.47 0.62
CA ASN A 348 9.80 -0.78 -0.04
C ASN A 348 10.47 -1.68 1.00
N THR A 349 10.01 -2.92 1.09
CA THR A 349 10.48 -3.84 2.12
C THR A 349 10.99 -5.14 1.51
N PHE A 350 12.07 -5.67 2.09
CA PHE A 350 12.55 -7.01 1.83
C PHE A 350 12.20 -7.86 3.06
N ARG A 351 11.08 -8.59 2.98
CA ARG A 351 10.40 -9.23 4.12
C ARG A 351 10.76 -10.69 4.25
N TYR A 352 10.87 -11.15 5.49
CA TYR A 352 11.03 -12.56 5.83
C TYR A 352 9.68 -13.15 6.22
N ALA A 353 9.23 -14.18 5.51
CA ALA A 353 7.97 -14.88 5.77
C ALA A 353 8.22 -16.31 6.27
N THR A 354 7.79 -16.61 7.48
CA THR A 354 7.89 -17.96 8.06
C THR A 354 6.78 -18.84 7.50
N THR A 355 7.10 -19.61 6.49
CA THR A 355 6.19 -20.58 5.83
C THR A 355 7.00 -21.77 5.32
N SER A 356 6.33 -22.91 5.15
CA SER A 356 6.90 -24.10 4.52
C SER A 356 6.94 -24.03 2.99
N ILE A 357 6.37 -23.01 2.39
CA ILE A 357 6.37 -22.83 0.93
C ILE A 357 7.80 -22.50 0.47
N GLU A 358 8.26 -23.21 -0.56
CA GLU A 358 9.57 -23.03 -1.20
C GLU A 358 9.45 -21.99 -2.31
N ASN A 359 9.57 -20.72 -1.98
CA ASN A 359 9.46 -19.62 -2.95
C ASN A 359 10.14 -18.33 -2.44
N ALA A 360 10.32 -17.39 -3.36
CA ALA A 360 10.48 -15.96 -3.12
C ALA A 360 9.73 -15.22 -4.22
N MET A 361 9.38 -13.95 -4.00
CA MET A 361 8.72 -13.13 -5.02
C MET A 361 8.95 -11.64 -4.79
N GLY A 362 9.07 -10.90 -5.89
CA GLY A 362 9.27 -9.45 -5.90
C GLY A 362 8.11 -8.68 -6.55
N PRO A 363 6.92 -8.58 -5.92
CA PRO A 363 5.82 -7.80 -6.46
C PRO A 363 6.07 -6.29 -6.38
N SER A 364 5.53 -5.56 -7.35
CA SER A 364 5.54 -4.09 -7.37
C SER A 364 4.13 -3.52 -7.55
N TYR A 365 3.92 -2.29 -7.08
CA TYR A 365 2.70 -1.51 -7.23
C TYR A 365 2.94 -0.41 -8.25
N VAL A 366 2.11 -0.35 -9.26
CA VAL A 366 2.39 0.41 -10.49
C VAL A 366 1.26 1.38 -10.79
N ASP A 367 1.60 2.65 -10.97
CA ASP A 367 0.66 3.64 -11.49
C ASP A 367 0.20 3.21 -12.89
N PRO A 368 -1.07 2.83 -13.04
CA PRO A 368 -1.55 2.33 -14.32
C PRO A 368 -1.57 3.39 -15.41
N ARG A 369 -1.42 4.69 -15.12
CA ARG A 369 -1.39 5.77 -16.11
C ARG A 369 -0.09 5.80 -16.89
N SER A 370 1.04 5.43 -16.27
CA SER A 370 2.39 5.63 -16.81
C SER A 370 3.29 4.40 -16.80
N GLY A 371 2.98 3.39 -15.99
CA GLY A 371 3.89 2.28 -15.70
C GLY A 371 4.92 2.62 -14.61
N GLU A 372 4.79 3.74 -13.90
CA GLU A 372 5.67 4.10 -12.78
C GLU A 372 5.49 3.11 -11.63
N ILE A 373 6.59 2.51 -11.17
CA ILE A 373 6.61 1.71 -9.95
C ILE A 373 6.61 2.69 -8.77
N ILE A 374 5.57 2.62 -7.94
CA ILE A 374 5.37 3.51 -6.80
C ILE A 374 5.98 2.93 -5.54
N SER A 375 5.85 1.62 -5.38
CA SER A 375 6.34 0.86 -4.23
C SER A 375 6.54 -0.59 -4.65
N ALA A 376 7.46 -1.29 -3.96
CA ALA A 376 7.73 -2.68 -4.22
C ALA A 376 8.04 -3.43 -2.92
N GLN A 377 7.87 -4.74 -2.94
CA GLN A 377 8.24 -5.61 -1.83
C GLN A 377 8.91 -6.86 -2.37
N VAL A 378 9.89 -7.36 -1.63
CA VAL A 378 10.35 -8.73 -1.78
C VAL A 378 9.81 -9.53 -0.60
N ILE A 379 9.21 -10.66 -0.87
CA ILE A 379 8.72 -11.60 0.13
C ILE A 379 9.62 -12.83 0.05
N TRP A 380 10.46 -12.98 1.05
CA TRP A 380 11.41 -14.08 1.18
C TRP A 380 10.83 -15.16 2.08
N TYR A 381 10.53 -16.32 1.55
CA TYR A 381 9.98 -17.43 2.33
C TYR A 381 11.09 -18.19 3.04
N HIS A 382 10.84 -18.59 4.27
CA HIS A 382 11.83 -19.31 5.09
C HIS A 382 12.44 -20.50 4.34
N ASN A 383 11.60 -21.25 3.66
CA ASN A 383 11.99 -22.52 3.02
C ASN A 383 12.67 -22.33 1.65
N VAL A 384 12.89 -21.08 1.19
CA VAL A 384 13.67 -20.82 -0.03
C VAL A 384 15.12 -21.34 0.09
N ILE A 385 15.66 -21.42 1.32
CA ILE A 385 16.99 -21.98 1.56
C ILE A 385 17.06 -23.46 1.15
N SER A 386 16.03 -24.24 1.50
CA SER A 386 15.89 -25.63 1.05
C SER A 386 15.81 -25.73 -0.46
N LEU A 387 14.99 -24.91 -1.10
CA LEU A 387 14.85 -24.84 -2.54
C LEU A 387 16.19 -24.55 -3.22
N VAL A 388 16.90 -23.53 -2.76
CA VAL A 388 18.21 -23.13 -3.30
C VAL A 388 19.26 -24.24 -3.14
N HIS A 389 19.27 -24.91 -1.98
CA HIS A 389 20.14 -26.05 -1.73
C HIS A 389 19.87 -27.17 -2.76
N ASN A 390 18.61 -27.57 -2.94
CA ASN A 390 18.23 -28.63 -3.86
C ASN A 390 18.58 -28.25 -5.31
N TRP A 391 18.28 -27.04 -5.74
CA TRP A 391 18.61 -26.56 -7.08
C TRP A 391 20.12 -26.54 -7.33
N ARG A 392 20.90 -26.01 -6.40
CA ARG A 392 22.34 -25.93 -6.52
C ARG A 392 22.98 -27.31 -6.62
N LEU A 393 22.52 -28.26 -5.78
CA LEU A 393 22.95 -29.67 -5.84
C LEU A 393 22.66 -30.29 -7.22
N VAL A 394 21.42 -30.18 -7.71
CA VAL A 394 21.02 -30.79 -8.98
C VAL A 394 21.72 -30.14 -10.17
N GLN A 395 21.86 -28.83 -10.20
CA GLN A 395 22.42 -28.08 -11.33
C GLN A 395 23.94 -28.08 -11.38
N THR A 396 24.61 -28.05 -10.25
CA THR A 396 26.07 -27.87 -10.20
C THR A 396 26.82 -28.99 -9.48
N GLY A 397 26.12 -29.96 -8.86
CA GLY A 397 26.76 -31.04 -8.10
C GLY A 397 27.71 -31.92 -8.91
N ALA A 398 27.57 -31.99 -10.23
CA ALA A 398 28.49 -32.71 -11.10
C ALA A 398 29.89 -32.04 -11.17
N VAL A 399 29.93 -30.69 -11.10
CA VAL A 399 31.14 -29.88 -11.32
C VAL A 399 31.66 -29.20 -10.06
N ASP A 400 30.80 -28.99 -9.05
CA ASP A 400 31.19 -28.34 -7.76
C ASP A 400 31.04 -29.35 -6.60
N PRO A 401 32.12 -29.95 -6.08
CA PRO A 401 32.03 -30.88 -4.97
C PRO A 401 31.56 -30.26 -3.66
N ARG A 402 31.64 -28.94 -3.49
CA ARG A 402 31.23 -28.24 -2.27
C ARG A 402 29.71 -28.32 -2.03
N VAL A 403 28.93 -28.53 -3.10
CA VAL A 403 27.46 -28.62 -3.02
C VAL A 403 26.94 -30.07 -2.83
N ARG A 404 27.84 -31.03 -2.68
CA ARG A 404 27.47 -32.45 -2.46
C ARG A 404 27.28 -32.81 -0.98
N THR A 405 27.08 -31.80 -0.13
CA THR A 405 26.93 -31.95 1.33
C THR A 405 25.52 -31.60 1.76
N LEU A 406 25.06 -32.14 2.89
CA LEU A 406 23.73 -31.80 3.45
C LEU A 406 23.63 -30.36 3.90
N VAL A 407 24.75 -29.75 4.28
CA VAL A 407 24.83 -28.34 4.64
C VAL A 407 25.95 -27.73 3.81
N PHE A 408 25.63 -26.74 3.02
CA PHE A 408 26.63 -26.03 2.21
C PHE A 408 27.60 -25.24 3.10
N PRO A 409 28.88 -25.11 2.69
CA PRO A 409 29.75 -24.10 3.23
C PRO A 409 29.10 -22.71 3.18
N ASP A 410 29.36 -21.88 4.19
CA ASP A 410 28.70 -20.55 4.30
C ASP A 410 28.97 -19.64 3.10
N ASP A 411 30.14 -19.73 2.47
CA ASP A 411 30.46 -18.96 1.26
C ASP A 411 29.59 -19.34 0.07
N VAL A 412 29.38 -20.65 -0.15
CA VAL A 412 28.50 -21.17 -1.20
C VAL A 412 27.05 -20.76 -0.98
N MET A 413 26.59 -20.85 0.28
CA MET A 413 25.23 -20.43 0.61
C MET A 413 25.07 -18.92 0.46
N ARG A 414 26.03 -18.09 0.89
CA ARG A 414 25.98 -16.64 0.70
C ARG A 414 25.89 -16.25 -0.77
N GLU A 415 26.71 -16.82 -1.62
CA GLU A 415 26.66 -16.60 -3.07
C GLU A 415 25.25 -16.91 -3.61
N SER A 416 24.70 -18.04 -3.23
CA SER A 416 23.38 -18.49 -3.68
C SER A 416 22.25 -17.56 -3.19
N LEU A 417 22.28 -17.13 -1.92
CA LEU A 417 21.28 -16.22 -1.36
C LEU A 417 21.41 -14.83 -1.96
N ARG A 418 22.63 -14.33 -2.20
CA ARG A 418 22.88 -13.05 -2.90
C ARG A 418 22.29 -13.06 -4.30
N TYR A 419 22.48 -14.15 -5.05
CA TYR A 419 21.89 -14.33 -6.37
C TYR A 419 20.37 -14.25 -6.32
N VAL A 420 19.71 -15.00 -5.42
CA VAL A 420 18.24 -14.96 -5.30
C VAL A 420 17.76 -13.56 -4.87
N ALA A 421 18.44 -12.91 -3.93
CA ALA A 421 18.08 -11.54 -3.52
C ALA A 421 18.17 -10.55 -4.69
N SER A 422 19.23 -10.60 -5.48
CA SER A 422 19.38 -9.78 -6.68
C SER A 422 18.31 -10.10 -7.73
N HIS A 423 17.97 -11.39 -7.92
CA HIS A 423 16.92 -11.84 -8.83
C HIS A 423 15.54 -11.25 -8.45
N GLU A 424 15.12 -11.38 -7.19
CA GLU A 424 13.83 -10.85 -6.72
C GLU A 424 13.77 -9.32 -6.80
N VAL A 425 14.87 -8.64 -6.50
CA VAL A 425 14.98 -7.19 -6.69
C VAL A 425 14.84 -6.84 -8.17
N GLY A 426 15.44 -7.62 -9.09
CA GLY A 426 15.25 -7.45 -10.53
C GLY A 426 13.78 -7.39 -10.94
N HIS A 427 12.93 -8.26 -10.35
CA HIS A 427 11.49 -8.20 -10.56
C HIS A 427 10.88 -6.90 -10.03
N THR A 428 11.34 -6.40 -8.89
CA THR A 428 10.87 -5.13 -8.35
C THR A 428 11.35 -3.91 -9.15
N LEU A 429 12.35 -4.07 -9.99
CA LEU A 429 12.81 -3.06 -10.94
C LEU A 429 12.02 -3.10 -12.28
N GLY A 430 11.11 -4.05 -12.41
CA GLY A 430 10.24 -4.21 -13.57
C GLY A 430 10.67 -5.32 -14.54
N LEU A 431 11.78 -6.02 -14.29
CA LEU A 431 12.31 -7.03 -15.21
C LEU A 431 11.56 -8.37 -15.07
N ILE A 432 11.25 -8.99 -16.21
CA ILE A 432 10.76 -10.39 -16.26
C ILE A 432 11.94 -11.33 -16.45
N HIS A 433 11.68 -12.64 -16.32
CA HIS A 433 12.69 -13.64 -16.68
C HIS A 433 13.13 -13.50 -18.13
N ASN A 434 14.44 -13.53 -18.35
CA ASN A 434 15.06 -13.50 -19.67
C ASN A 434 16.03 -14.68 -19.82
N MET A 435 15.53 -15.79 -20.34
CA MET A 435 16.33 -17.00 -20.50
C MET A 435 17.46 -16.83 -21.54
N GLY A 436 17.31 -15.87 -22.47
CA GLY A 436 18.36 -15.53 -23.45
C GLY A 436 19.58 -14.86 -22.85
N ALA A 437 19.44 -14.15 -21.73
CA ALA A 437 20.54 -13.42 -21.09
C ALA A 437 21.64 -14.36 -20.53
N SER A 438 21.32 -15.64 -20.30
CA SER A 438 22.32 -16.61 -19.81
C SER A 438 23.35 -17.00 -20.86
N ASN A 439 23.20 -16.56 -22.10
CA ASN A 439 24.10 -16.84 -23.21
C ASN A 439 24.95 -15.62 -23.61
N ALA A 440 24.89 -14.53 -22.85
CA ALA A 440 25.61 -13.30 -23.13
C ALA A 440 26.94 -13.24 -22.36
#